data_63d1e3cffd2865107dd26c9f27ec56b5
#
_entry.id   63d1e3cffd2865107dd26c9f27ec56b5
#
_cell.length_a   1.000
_cell.length_b   1.000
_cell.length_c   1.000
_cell.angle_alpha   90.00
_cell.angle_beta   90.00
_cell.angle_gamma   90.00
#
_symmetry.space_group_name_H-M   'P 1'
#
loop_
_entity.id
_entity.type
_entity.pdbx_description
1 polymer ?
#
loop_
_entity_poly.entity_id
_entity_poly.type
_entity_poly.pdbx_seq_one_letter_code
_entity_poly.pdbx_strand_id
1 'polypeptide(L)'
;MTTPIVHAWMPSSPCGDGCLPKNPPTVGRIVLALRIVLALAAFGLLPVLVVLGVPFPRVRRSLTRIGARTLLFAIGIDLTVLDARSERERSRTAAGALHVAGHISWTDVVVLTAVQPSTFVARADLIDWPVLGRLARAMKVLPIDRARLHQLPGVVDQVADRVRAGGSVVVFPEATTWCGRAYGSLRPALLQAAIDSETWVQPIRLRYLDRTGEQTTATCFVGDETIGASIGRIFRLRGLRAEVEFTAPEAPGGDRRDLARRCEVAIRRDGVELAERPRKDVYDPTVHEEMAEAERSPMPPTAAAA
;
A
#
# COMPACT_ATOMS: atom_id res chain seq x y z
N MET A 1 -2.34 -14.22 -22.39
CA MET A 1 -2.78 -13.74 -21.05
C MET A 1 -2.86 -14.96 -20.16
N THR A 2 -1.92 -15.12 -19.24
CA THR A 2 -1.95 -16.23 -18.27
C THR A 2 -3.01 -15.93 -17.24
N THR A 3 -3.98 -16.83 -17.09
CA THR A 3 -5.00 -16.76 -16.04
C THR A 3 -4.27 -16.64 -14.67
N PRO A 4 -4.63 -15.69 -13.81
CA PRO A 4 -3.99 -15.58 -12.50
C PRO A 4 -4.28 -16.87 -11.71
N ILE A 5 -3.23 -17.48 -11.17
CA ILE A 5 -3.35 -18.65 -10.30
C ILE A 5 -4.00 -18.16 -9.01
N VAL A 6 -5.28 -18.46 -8.83
CA VAL A 6 -6.01 -18.18 -7.57
C VAL A 6 -5.77 -19.37 -6.64
N HIS A 7 -5.27 -19.13 -5.44
CA HIS A 7 -5.08 -20.15 -4.41
C HIS A 7 -5.52 -19.59 -3.04
N ALA A 8 -5.80 -20.48 -2.09
CA ALA A 8 -6.33 -20.13 -0.75
C ALA A 8 -5.50 -19.10 0.05
N TRP A 9 -4.23 -18.90 -0.32
CA TRP A 9 -3.32 -17.95 0.31
C TRP A 9 -3.31 -16.57 -0.36
N MET A 10 -4.00 -16.40 -1.49
CA MET A 10 -4.09 -15.09 -2.13
C MET A 10 -4.82 -14.13 -1.18
N PRO A 11 -4.26 -12.93 -0.97
CA PRO A 11 -4.92 -11.94 -0.15
C PRO A 11 -6.17 -11.44 -0.88
N SER A 12 -7.29 -11.45 -0.18
CA SER A 12 -8.56 -10.90 -0.64
C SER A 12 -9.12 -9.93 0.38
N SER A 13 -9.95 -9.02 -0.06
CA SER A 13 -10.69 -8.10 0.77
C SER A 13 -12.17 -8.18 0.41
N PRO A 14 -13.09 -8.20 1.36
CA PRO A 14 -14.53 -8.12 1.09
C PRO A 14 -14.98 -6.72 0.67
N CYS A 15 -14.07 -5.75 0.67
CA CYS A 15 -14.37 -4.39 0.25
C CYS A 15 -14.61 -4.32 -1.26
N GLY A 16 -15.69 -3.69 -1.66
CA GLY A 16 -16.08 -3.47 -3.04
C GLY A 16 -16.72 -2.10 -3.24
N ASP A 17 -17.44 -1.91 -4.35
CA ASP A 17 -18.06 -0.63 -4.72
C ASP A 17 -19.02 -0.10 -3.64
N GLY A 18 -19.63 -0.99 -2.86
CA GLY A 18 -20.49 -0.62 -1.73
C GLY A 18 -19.77 0.17 -0.62
N CYS A 19 -18.43 0.10 -0.57
CA CYS A 19 -17.64 0.89 0.36
C CYS A 19 -17.42 2.33 -0.11
N LEU A 20 -17.59 2.62 -1.40
CA LEU A 20 -17.39 3.96 -1.95
C LEU A 20 -18.58 4.87 -1.61
N PRO A 21 -18.34 6.15 -1.27
CA PRO A 21 -19.41 7.08 -1.02
C PRO A 21 -20.17 7.37 -2.33
N LYS A 22 -21.51 7.35 -2.27
CA LYS A 22 -22.38 7.53 -3.47
C LYS A 22 -22.21 8.89 -4.15
N ASN A 23 -22.05 9.97 -3.40
CA ASN A 23 -21.98 11.34 -3.92
C ASN A 23 -20.88 12.13 -3.20
N PRO A 24 -19.58 11.79 -3.40
CA PRO A 24 -18.51 12.55 -2.78
C PRO A 24 -18.42 13.95 -3.38
N PRO A 25 -18.03 14.98 -2.61
CA PRO A 25 -17.79 16.32 -3.12
C PRO A 25 -16.73 16.30 -4.23
N THR A 26 -17.03 16.96 -5.37
CA THR A 26 -16.13 17.00 -6.52
C THR A 26 -15.71 18.43 -6.89
N VAL A 27 -14.64 18.53 -7.67
CA VAL A 27 -14.15 19.78 -8.24
C VAL A 27 -14.75 20.03 -9.61
N GLY A 28 -14.82 21.31 -10.01
CA GLY A 28 -15.25 21.70 -11.37
C GLY A 28 -14.22 21.29 -12.44
N ARG A 29 -14.65 21.29 -13.71
CA ARG A 29 -13.85 20.84 -14.86
C ARG A 29 -12.52 21.58 -15.02
N ILE A 30 -12.50 22.89 -14.76
CA ILE A 30 -11.27 23.72 -14.86
C ILE A 30 -10.24 23.28 -13.83
N VAL A 31 -10.66 23.08 -12.57
CA VAL A 31 -9.77 22.60 -11.50
C VAL A 31 -9.26 21.19 -11.80
N LEU A 32 -10.14 20.33 -12.33
CA LEU A 32 -9.74 18.98 -12.76
C LEU A 32 -8.66 19.03 -13.85
N ALA A 33 -8.88 19.86 -14.89
CA ALA A 33 -7.89 20.02 -15.97
C ALA A 33 -6.54 20.53 -15.43
N LEU A 34 -6.57 21.54 -14.54
CA LEU A 34 -5.36 22.06 -13.91
C LEU A 34 -4.64 20.97 -13.08
N ARG A 35 -5.37 20.19 -12.30
CA ARG A 35 -4.80 19.07 -11.54
C ARG A 35 -4.10 18.05 -12.44
N ILE A 36 -4.73 17.68 -13.55
CA ILE A 36 -4.16 16.73 -14.50
C ILE A 36 -2.86 17.30 -15.08
N VAL A 37 -2.85 18.55 -15.54
CA VAL A 37 -1.66 19.19 -16.09
C VAL A 37 -0.52 19.25 -15.06
N LEU A 38 -0.82 19.68 -13.84
CA LEU A 38 0.18 19.76 -12.76
C LEU A 38 0.71 18.35 -12.38
N ALA A 39 -0.15 17.35 -12.32
CA ALA A 39 0.26 15.99 -12.01
C ALA A 39 1.12 15.39 -13.12
N LEU A 40 0.79 15.61 -14.39
CA LEU A 40 1.61 15.18 -15.52
C LEU A 40 2.97 15.87 -15.52
N ALA A 41 3.01 17.17 -15.25
CA ALA A 41 4.25 17.92 -15.12
C ALA A 41 5.12 17.39 -13.97
N ALA A 42 4.53 17.19 -12.79
CA ALA A 42 5.22 16.64 -11.62
C ALA A 42 5.73 15.21 -11.89
N PHE A 43 4.91 14.38 -12.53
CA PHE A 43 5.26 13.00 -12.86
C PHE A 43 6.36 12.90 -13.92
N GLY A 44 6.38 13.80 -14.90
CA GLY A 44 7.43 13.87 -15.93
C GLY A 44 8.74 14.43 -15.38
N LEU A 45 8.69 15.44 -14.51
CA LEU A 45 9.88 16.09 -13.95
C LEU A 45 10.55 15.27 -12.83
N LEU A 46 9.78 14.61 -11.99
CA LEU A 46 10.29 13.88 -10.82
C LEU A 46 11.35 12.83 -11.15
N PRO A 47 11.17 11.93 -12.15
CA PRO A 47 12.20 10.96 -12.50
C PRO A 47 13.51 11.62 -12.94
N VAL A 48 13.44 12.71 -13.67
CA VAL A 48 14.63 13.48 -14.12
C VAL A 48 15.39 14.02 -12.90
N LEU A 49 14.68 14.67 -11.98
CA LEU A 49 15.29 15.21 -10.75
C LEU A 49 15.89 14.11 -9.86
N VAL A 50 15.20 12.96 -9.76
CA VAL A 50 15.70 11.80 -8.98
C VAL A 50 16.97 11.23 -9.61
N VAL A 51 17.03 11.12 -10.94
CA VAL A 51 18.22 10.66 -11.65
C VAL A 51 19.37 11.64 -11.49
N LEU A 52 19.14 12.93 -11.64
CA LEU A 52 20.16 13.96 -11.39
C LEU A 52 20.69 13.97 -9.94
N GLY A 53 19.82 13.60 -8.98
CA GLY A 53 20.19 13.48 -7.57
C GLY A 53 20.88 12.15 -7.18
N VAL A 54 21.07 11.21 -8.11
CA VAL A 54 21.63 9.87 -7.81
C VAL A 54 22.98 9.92 -7.09
N PRO A 55 23.96 10.77 -7.48
CA PRO A 55 25.27 10.82 -6.80
C PRO A 55 25.19 11.33 -5.35
N PHE A 56 24.09 12.00 -4.99
CA PHE A 56 23.92 12.61 -3.68
C PHE A 56 22.69 12.06 -2.96
N PRO A 57 22.81 11.03 -2.09
CA PRO A 57 21.66 10.35 -1.46
C PRO A 57 20.73 11.30 -0.68
N ARG A 58 21.28 12.33 -0.02
CA ARG A 58 20.49 13.32 0.73
C ARG A 58 19.65 14.18 -0.22
N VAL A 59 20.26 14.65 -1.31
CA VAL A 59 19.59 15.45 -2.36
C VAL A 59 18.47 14.63 -2.99
N ARG A 60 18.76 13.39 -3.39
CA ARG A 60 17.77 12.47 -3.95
C ARG A 60 16.58 12.27 -3.02
N ARG A 61 16.80 12.03 -1.73
CA ARG A 61 15.70 11.89 -0.74
C ARG A 61 14.86 13.17 -0.67
N SER A 62 15.50 14.34 -0.65
CA SER A 62 14.79 15.62 -0.61
C SER A 62 13.97 15.85 -1.89
N LEU A 63 14.53 15.61 -3.06
CA LEU A 63 13.84 15.73 -4.33
C LEU A 63 12.65 14.77 -4.44
N THR A 64 12.83 13.52 -4.01
CA THR A 64 11.75 12.53 -3.98
C THR A 64 10.62 12.99 -3.06
N ARG A 65 10.94 13.53 -1.88
CA ARG A 65 9.94 14.06 -0.93
C ARG A 65 9.20 15.27 -1.52
N ILE A 66 9.93 16.21 -2.09
CA ILE A 66 9.35 17.41 -2.72
C ILE A 66 8.42 16.99 -3.87
N GLY A 67 8.89 16.11 -4.75
CA GLY A 67 8.08 15.62 -5.87
C GLY A 67 6.79 14.91 -5.42
N ALA A 68 6.86 14.08 -4.39
CA ALA A 68 5.69 13.45 -3.82
C ALA A 68 4.71 14.47 -3.23
N ARG A 69 5.20 15.49 -2.53
CA ARG A 69 4.37 16.60 -2.02
C ARG A 69 3.72 17.41 -3.14
N THR A 70 4.49 17.72 -4.18
CA THR A 70 3.96 18.41 -5.37
C THR A 70 2.86 17.57 -6.04
N LEU A 71 3.04 16.26 -6.12
CA LEU A 71 2.03 15.37 -6.68
C LEU A 71 0.77 15.32 -5.81
N LEU A 72 0.88 15.24 -4.47
CA LEU A 72 -0.26 15.33 -3.57
C LEU A 72 -1.02 16.66 -3.74
N PHE A 73 -0.29 17.76 -3.81
CA PHE A 73 -0.88 19.07 -4.07
C PHE A 73 -1.61 19.11 -5.42
N ALA A 74 -0.99 18.58 -6.47
CA ALA A 74 -1.59 18.50 -7.80
C ALA A 74 -2.87 17.65 -7.82
N ILE A 75 -2.93 16.56 -7.05
CA ILE A 75 -4.11 15.71 -6.90
C ILE A 75 -5.17 16.39 -6.01
N GLY A 76 -4.76 17.33 -5.15
CA GLY A 76 -5.63 18.02 -4.20
C GLY A 76 -5.85 17.23 -2.90
N ILE A 77 -4.80 16.55 -2.44
CA ILE A 77 -4.74 15.87 -1.15
C ILE A 77 -3.84 16.68 -0.22
N ASP A 78 -4.42 17.24 0.83
CA ASP A 78 -3.69 17.89 1.90
C ASP A 78 -3.00 16.83 2.77
N LEU A 79 -1.77 17.10 3.24
CA LEU A 79 -1.00 16.19 4.09
C LEU A 79 -0.86 16.75 5.49
N THR A 80 -1.32 15.99 6.48
CA THR A 80 -1.07 16.25 7.90
C THR A 80 -0.21 15.13 8.46
N VAL A 81 0.83 15.49 9.22
CA VAL A 81 1.72 14.54 9.88
C VAL A 81 1.64 14.76 11.39
N LEU A 82 1.29 13.71 12.10
CA LEU A 82 1.24 13.66 13.56
C LEU A 82 2.40 12.81 14.05
N ASP A 83 3.30 13.41 14.81
CA ASP A 83 4.46 12.73 15.39
C ASP A 83 4.59 13.11 16.86
N ALA A 84 3.90 12.36 17.70
CA ALA A 84 3.95 12.51 19.15
C ALA A 84 5.08 11.68 19.81
N ARG A 85 5.95 11.04 19.00
CA ARG A 85 7.06 10.25 19.52
C ARG A 85 8.07 11.14 20.25
N SER A 86 8.59 10.63 21.36
CA SER A 86 9.72 11.22 22.05
C SER A 86 10.98 11.22 21.17
N GLU A 87 11.96 12.03 21.51
CA GLU A 87 13.25 12.05 20.79
C GLU A 87 13.95 10.69 20.83
N ARG A 88 13.86 9.97 21.95
CA ARG A 88 14.38 8.61 22.10
C ARG A 88 13.71 7.62 21.15
N GLU A 89 12.41 7.73 20.95
CA GLU A 89 11.66 6.87 20.02
C GLU A 89 11.99 7.20 18.56
N ARG A 90 12.13 8.48 18.22
CA ARG A 90 12.58 8.89 16.88
C ARG A 90 14.00 8.40 16.58
N SER A 91 14.91 8.44 17.55
CA SER A 91 16.28 7.98 17.37
C SER A 91 16.37 6.48 17.07
N ARG A 92 15.47 5.66 17.61
CA ARG A 92 15.42 4.21 17.36
C ARG A 92 15.17 3.86 15.89
N THR A 93 14.47 4.72 15.16
CA THR A 93 14.11 4.52 13.76
C THR A 93 14.90 5.42 12.79
N ALA A 94 15.79 6.26 13.31
CA ALA A 94 16.54 7.23 12.51
C ALA A 94 17.57 6.59 11.57
N ALA A 95 18.19 5.50 12.00
CA ALA A 95 19.19 4.77 11.23
C ALA A 95 18.58 3.79 10.20
N GLY A 96 17.29 3.83 10.00
CA GLY A 96 16.53 2.91 9.17
C GLY A 96 15.53 2.10 10.00
N ALA A 97 14.41 1.77 9.41
CA ALA A 97 13.35 1.00 10.07
C ALA A 97 12.49 0.25 9.06
N LEU A 98 11.85 -0.81 9.53
CA LEU A 98 10.73 -1.42 8.83
C LEU A 98 9.46 -0.64 9.19
N HIS A 99 8.91 0.09 8.23
CA HIS A 99 7.66 0.82 8.39
C HIS A 99 6.50 -0.10 8.04
N VAL A 100 5.51 -0.17 8.91
CA VAL A 100 4.30 -1.00 8.76
C VAL A 100 3.09 -0.10 8.72
N ALA A 101 2.30 -0.18 7.65
CA ALA A 101 1.08 0.61 7.48
C ALA A 101 -0.08 -0.26 6.96
N GLY A 102 -1.32 0.15 7.23
CA GLY A 102 -2.48 -0.36 6.51
C GLY A 102 -2.49 0.12 5.06
N HIS A 103 -3.21 -0.58 4.18
CA HIS A 103 -3.23 -0.27 2.74
C HIS A 103 -4.65 0.06 2.27
N ILE A 104 -4.86 1.32 1.90
CA ILE A 104 -6.17 1.84 1.48
C ILE A 104 -6.19 2.11 -0.03
N SER A 105 -5.10 2.70 -0.55
CA SER A 105 -5.07 3.22 -1.92
C SER A 105 -3.66 3.22 -2.48
N TRP A 106 -3.54 3.34 -3.79
CA TRP A 106 -2.27 3.63 -4.45
C TRP A 106 -1.67 4.97 -4.00
N THR A 107 -2.50 5.90 -3.53
CA THR A 107 -2.05 7.19 -2.97
C THR A 107 -1.25 7.05 -1.68
N ASP A 108 -1.36 5.93 -0.96
CA ASP A 108 -0.59 5.66 0.27
C ASP A 108 0.92 5.70 0.01
N VAL A 109 1.34 5.19 -1.15
CA VAL A 109 2.74 5.21 -1.57
C VAL A 109 3.23 6.65 -1.75
N VAL A 110 2.40 7.52 -2.36
CA VAL A 110 2.73 8.93 -2.56
C VAL A 110 2.75 9.68 -1.22
N VAL A 111 1.76 9.44 -0.37
CA VAL A 111 1.64 10.04 0.97
C VAL A 111 2.84 9.68 1.83
N LEU A 112 3.17 8.40 1.95
CA LEU A 112 4.29 7.96 2.77
C LEU A 112 5.64 8.43 2.21
N THR A 113 5.79 8.48 0.88
CA THR A 113 6.97 9.06 0.22
C THR A 113 7.11 10.56 0.51
N ALA A 114 6.00 11.30 0.56
CA ALA A 114 5.98 12.73 0.88
C ALA A 114 6.36 13.03 2.34
N VAL A 115 6.18 12.07 3.23
CA VAL A 115 6.60 12.15 4.63
C VAL A 115 8.03 11.68 4.79
N GLN A 116 8.32 10.46 4.37
CA GLN A 116 9.64 9.84 4.49
C GLN A 116 9.93 8.95 3.28
N PRO A 117 10.79 9.40 2.34
CA PRO A 117 11.19 8.59 1.20
C PRO A 117 11.80 7.27 1.64
N SER A 118 11.17 6.18 1.27
CA SER A 118 11.49 4.81 1.66
C SER A 118 11.45 3.89 0.46
N THR A 119 11.99 2.70 0.59
CA THR A 119 11.79 1.60 -0.36
C THR A 119 10.45 0.94 -0.05
N PHE A 120 9.67 0.58 -1.06
CA PHE A 120 8.40 -0.13 -0.89
C PHE A 120 8.52 -1.59 -1.33
N VAL A 121 7.78 -2.46 -0.67
CA VAL A 121 7.51 -3.81 -1.18
C VAL A 121 6.20 -3.75 -1.97
N ALA A 122 6.24 -4.14 -3.25
CA ALA A 122 5.08 -4.07 -4.13
C ALA A 122 4.97 -5.31 -5.02
N ARG A 123 3.81 -5.50 -5.65
CA ARG A 123 3.54 -6.62 -6.56
C ARG A 123 4.57 -6.66 -7.69
N ALA A 124 5.06 -7.87 -8.01
CA ALA A 124 6.09 -8.07 -9.03
C ALA A 124 5.62 -7.64 -10.43
N ASP A 125 4.36 -7.84 -10.77
CA ASP A 125 3.79 -7.47 -12.07
C ASP A 125 3.82 -5.95 -12.36
N LEU A 126 3.92 -5.10 -11.33
CA LEU A 126 4.08 -3.64 -11.52
C LEU A 126 5.39 -3.27 -12.24
N ILE A 127 6.42 -4.12 -12.17
CA ILE A 127 7.70 -3.88 -12.83
C ILE A 127 7.58 -3.98 -14.35
N ASP A 128 6.61 -4.75 -14.83
CA ASP A 128 6.38 -4.98 -16.27
C ASP A 128 5.58 -3.85 -16.94
N TRP A 129 5.02 -2.94 -16.14
CA TRP A 129 4.27 -1.81 -16.69
C TRP A 129 5.23 -0.76 -17.27
N PRO A 130 4.97 -0.24 -18.48
CA PRO A 130 5.95 0.58 -19.22
C PRO A 130 6.44 1.81 -18.44
N VAL A 131 5.53 2.51 -17.74
CA VAL A 131 5.83 3.75 -17.02
C VAL A 131 6.09 3.47 -15.54
N LEU A 132 5.15 2.77 -14.88
CA LEU A 132 5.26 2.45 -13.45
C LEU A 132 6.45 1.54 -13.17
N GLY A 133 6.79 0.62 -14.06
CA GLY A 133 7.96 -0.24 -13.88
C GLY A 133 9.28 0.52 -13.94
N ARG A 134 9.41 1.55 -14.80
CA ARG A 134 10.59 2.42 -14.78
C ARG A 134 10.72 3.19 -13.46
N LEU A 135 9.60 3.72 -12.96
CA LEU A 135 9.57 4.42 -11.68
C LEU A 135 9.87 3.47 -10.51
N ALA A 136 9.27 2.28 -10.49
CA ALA A 136 9.51 1.26 -9.47
C ALA A 136 10.99 0.86 -9.41
N ARG A 137 11.63 0.66 -10.58
CA ARG A 137 13.08 0.39 -10.66
C ARG A 137 13.92 1.56 -10.15
N ALA A 138 13.58 2.80 -10.54
CA ALA A 138 14.27 4.00 -10.06
C ALA A 138 14.14 4.19 -8.55
N MET A 139 12.99 3.86 -7.98
CA MET A 139 12.73 3.89 -6.53
C MET A 139 13.25 2.64 -5.82
N LYS A 140 13.84 1.68 -6.53
CA LYS A 140 14.35 0.41 -5.98
C LYS A 140 13.29 -0.36 -5.20
N VAL A 141 12.06 -0.40 -5.72
CA VAL A 141 10.96 -1.18 -5.16
C VAL A 141 11.36 -2.65 -5.08
N LEU A 142 11.05 -3.31 -3.97
CA LEU A 142 11.27 -4.74 -3.79
C LEU A 142 10.04 -5.51 -4.30
N PRO A 143 10.19 -6.30 -5.36
CA PRO A 143 9.07 -7.03 -5.93
C PRO A 143 8.69 -8.24 -5.09
N ILE A 144 7.41 -8.47 -4.88
CA ILE A 144 6.87 -9.67 -4.27
C ILE A 144 5.91 -10.37 -5.24
N ASP A 145 6.21 -11.62 -5.58
CA ASP A 145 5.30 -12.48 -6.35
C ASP A 145 4.40 -13.25 -5.38
N ARG A 146 3.14 -12.84 -5.32
CA ARG A 146 2.15 -13.44 -4.41
C ARG A 146 1.71 -14.84 -4.85
N ALA A 147 1.91 -15.19 -6.12
CA ALA A 147 1.64 -16.52 -6.65
C ALA A 147 2.75 -17.52 -6.31
N ARG A 148 3.95 -17.04 -5.97
CA ARG A 148 5.14 -17.85 -5.73
C ARG A 148 5.65 -17.70 -4.31
N LEU A 149 4.90 -18.21 -3.32
CA LEU A 149 5.23 -18.06 -1.89
C LEU A 149 6.60 -18.65 -1.50
N HIS A 150 7.14 -19.60 -2.27
CA HIS A 150 8.49 -20.12 -2.04
C HIS A 150 9.61 -19.08 -2.24
N GLN A 151 9.33 -17.97 -2.95
CA GLN A 151 10.27 -16.86 -3.12
C GLN A 151 10.21 -15.84 -1.96
N LEU A 152 9.22 -15.97 -1.08
CA LEU A 152 9.01 -15.03 0.02
C LEU A 152 10.21 -14.93 0.99
N PRO A 153 10.93 -16.02 1.35
CA PRO A 153 12.16 -15.91 2.16
C PRO A 153 13.19 -14.97 1.53
N GLY A 154 13.43 -15.07 0.23
CA GLY A 154 14.37 -14.18 -0.46
C GLY A 154 13.93 -12.70 -0.48
N VAL A 155 12.62 -12.40 -0.43
CA VAL A 155 12.13 -11.04 -0.25
C VAL A 155 12.36 -10.56 1.19
N VAL A 156 12.16 -11.45 2.18
CA VAL A 156 12.45 -11.16 3.60
C VAL A 156 13.93 -10.79 3.76
N ASP A 157 14.83 -11.58 3.18
CA ASP A 157 16.28 -11.32 3.21
C ASP A 157 16.62 -9.94 2.59
N GLN A 158 16.06 -9.63 1.42
CA GLN A 158 16.27 -8.33 0.76
C GLN A 158 15.76 -7.16 1.60
N VAL A 159 14.64 -7.31 2.31
CA VAL A 159 14.12 -6.31 3.25
C VAL A 159 15.08 -6.17 4.44
N ALA A 160 15.50 -7.29 5.04
CA ALA A 160 16.45 -7.31 6.16
C ALA A 160 17.78 -6.62 5.80
N ASP A 161 18.35 -6.94 4.64
CA ASP A 161 19.58 -6.31 4.16
C ASP A 161 19.42 -4.81 3.94
N ARG A 162 18.26 -4.38 3.43
CA ARG A 162 17.98 -2.97 3.20
C ARG A 162 17.89 -2.18 4.50
N VAL A 163 17.20 -2.70 5.52
CA VAL A 163 17.09 -2.02 6.82
C VAL A 163 18.39 -2.09 7.60
N ARG A 164 19.12 -3.19 7.52
CA ARG A 164 20.46 -3.36 8.11
C ARG A 164 21.47 -2.36 7.53
N ALA A 165 21.34 -2.04 6.24
CA ALA A 165 22.13 -1.00 5.58
C ALA A 165 21.69 0.46 5.90
N GLY A 166 20.80 0.65 6.87
CA GLY A 166 20.30 1.98 7.28
C GLY A 166 19.21 2.55 6.34
N GLY A 167 18.63 1.73 5.49
CA GLY A 167 17.49 2.11 4.66
C GLY A 167 16.17 1.92 5.38
N SER A 168 15.16 2.70 5.01
CA SER A 168 13.78 2.46 5.47
C SER A 168 13.00 1.71 4.40
N VAL A 169 12.25 0.70 4.82
CA VAL A 169 11.37 -0.09 3.95
C VAL A 169 9.94 0.01 4.45
N VAL A 170 8.99 0.30 3.57
CA VAL A 170 7.57 0.30 3.87
C VAL A 170 6.95 -1.01 3.38
N VAL A 171 6.21 -1.64 4.24
CA VAL A 171 5.42 -2.83 3.94
C VAL A 171 3.95 -2.59 4.28
N PHE A 172 3.06 -3.19 3.49
CA PHE A 172 1.63 -3.23 3.73
C PHE A 172 1.23 -4.68 4.03
N PRO A 173 1.32 -5.12 5.31
CA PRO A 173 1.18 -6.53 5.63
C PRO A 173 -0.23 -7.10 5.44
N GLU A 174 -1.24 -6.26 5.22
CA GLU A 174 -2.57 -6.71 4.79
C GLU A 174 -2.53 -7.42 3.43
N ALA A 175 -1.48 -7.14 2.65
CA ALA A 175 -1.19 -7.69 1.33
C ALA A 175 -2.26 -7.40 0.26
N THR A 176 -3.31 -6.65 0.57
CA THR A 176 -4.33 -6.12 -0.34
C THR A 176 -4.84 -4.79 0.21
N THR A 177 -5.59 -4.06 -0.58
CA THR A 177 -6.19 -2.78 -0.16
C THR A 177 -7.53 -3.01 0.53
N TRP A 178 -7.81 -2.19 1.53
CA TRP A 178 -9.05 -2.16 2.29
C TRP A 178 -9.68 -0.77 2.21
N CYS A 179 -10.95 -0.65 2.58
CA CYS A 179 -11.64 0.63 2.48
C CYS A 179 -11.24 1.66 3.55
N GLY A 180 -10.46 1.25 4.55
CA GLY A 180 -10.05 2.11 5.68
C GLY A 180 -11.04 2.14 6.84
N ARG A 181 -12.28 1.68 6.66
CA ARG A 181 -13.24 1.40 7.75
C ARG A 181 -13.22 -0.07 8.16
N ALA A 182 -12.93 -0.96 7.23
CA ALA A 182 -12.63 -2.35 7.48
C ALA A 182 -11.15 -2.61 7.20
N TYR A 183 -10.56 -3.59 7.85
CA TYR A 183 -9.13 -3.89 7.79
C TYR A 183 -8.89 -5.40 7.77
N GLY A 184 -7.87 -5.83 7.04
CA GLY A 184 -7.37 -7.19 7.08
C GLY A 184 -6.38 -7.42 8.23
N SER A 185 -6.19 -8.67 8.65
CA SER A 185 -5.13 -9.01 9.61
C SER A 185 -3.74 -8.80 8.99
N LEU A 186 -2.78 -8.33 9.80
CA LEU A 186 -1.40 -8.17 9.34
C LEU A 186 -0.73 -9.54 9.20
N ARG A 187 -0.25 -9.84 7.99
CA ARG A 187 0.50 -11.07 7.68
C ARG A 187 1.93 -10.95 8.20
N PRO A 188 2.40 -11.90 9.03
CA PRO A 188 3.65 -11.74 9.77
C PRO A 188 4.92 -11.95 8.94
N ALA A 189 4.83 -12.43 7.71
CA ALA A 189 5.99 -12.93 6.97
C ALA A 189 7.09 -11.88 6.79
N LEU A 190 6.75 -10.66 6.34
CA LEU A 190 7.74 -9.60 6.11
C LEU A 190 8.27 -8.97 7.41
N LEU A 191 7.57 -9.16 8.54
CA LEU A 191 8.07 -8.69 9.83
C LEU A 191 9.25 -9.53 10.33
N GLN A 192 9.44 -10.76 9.78
CA GLN A 192 10.64 -11.55 10.03
C GLN A 192 11.91 -10.76 9.71
N ALA A 193 11.88 -9.92 8.67
CA ALA A 193 13.03 -9.10 8.30
C ALA A 193 13.49 -8.16 9.42
N ALA A 194 12.56 -7.62 10.22
CA ALA A 194 12.92 -6.78 11.36
C ALA A 194 13.59 -7.59 12.50
N ILE A 195 13.13 -8.82 12.71
CA ILE A 195 13.73 -9.75 13.69
C ILE A 195 15.14 -10.13 13.24
N ASP A 196 15.30 -10.57 11.99
CA ASP A 196 16.57 -11.03 11.43
C ASP A 196 17.62 -9.91 11.34
N SER A 197 17.18 -8.66 11.24
CA SER A 197 18.04 -7.47 11.19
C SER A 197 18.19 -6.77 12.54
N GLU A 198 17.51 -7.23 13.58
CA GLU A 198 17.44 -6.57 14.89
C GLU A 198 17.01 -5.08 14.80
N THR A 199 16.17 -4.76 13.81
CA THR A 199 15.80 -3.37 13.49
C THR A 199 14.41 -3.07 14.05
N TRP A 200 14.24 -1.87 14.60
CA TRP A 200 12.96 -1.39 15.10
C TRP A 200 11.92 -1.30 13.98
N VAL A 201 10.69 -1.65 14.33
CA VAL A 201 9.53 -1.49 13.46
C VAL A 201 8.82 -0.20 13.80
N GLN A 202 8.48 0.59 12.79
CA GLN A 202 7.70 1.80 12.93
C GLN A 202 6.29 1.57 12.38
N PRO A 203 5.30 1.33 13.24
CA PRO A 203 3.92 1.33 12.81
C PRO A 203 3.49 2.75 12.44
N ILE A 204 2.78 2.88 11.33
CA ILE A 204 2.27 4.15 10.81
C ILE A 204 0.77 3.99 10.58
N ARG A 205 0.01 4.85 11.22
CA ARG A 205 -1.42 4.95 10.99
C ARG A 205 -1.68 5.92 9.86
N LEU A 206 -2.37 5.48 8.83
CA LEU A 206 -2.75 6.29 7.68
C LEU A 206 -4.26 6.35 7.58
N ARG A 207 -4.80 7.55 7.52
CA ARG A 207 -6.23 7.83 7.37
C ARG A 207 -6.46 8.86 6.26
N TYR A 208 -7.59 8.74 5.60
CA TYR A 208 -8.08 9.79 4.72
C TYR A 208 -9.32 10.44 5.34
N LEU A 209 -9.29 11.75 5.42
CA LEU A 209 -10.34 12.56 6.02
C LEU A 209 -10.98 13.43 4.94
N ASP A 210 -12.24 13.69 5.10
CA ASP A 210 -12.97 14.66 4.29
C ASP A 210 -12.84 16.08 4.86
N ARG A 211 -13.61 17.03 4.31
CA ARG A 211 -13.59 18.43 4.74
C ARG A 211 -14.14 18.67 6.14
N THR A 212 -14.92 17.75 6.65
CA THR A 212 -15.47 17.81 8.01
C THR A 212 -14.50 17.25 9.05
N GLY A 213 -13.45 16.60 8.59
CA GLY A 213 -12.50 15.89 9.44
C GLY A 213 -12.90 14.44 9.72
N GLU A 214 -13.99 13.97 9.11
CA GLU A 214 -14.45 12.60 9.24
C GLU A 214 -13.69 11.66 8.29
N GLN A 215 -13.49 10.42 8.74
CA GLN A 215 -12.81 9.43 7.92
C GLN A 215 -13.65 9.07 6.68
N THR A 216 -13.02 9.20 5.51
CA THR A 216 -13.65 8.92 4.23
C THR A 216 -13.05 7.68 3.56
N THR A 217 -13.91 6.94 2.87
CA THR A 217 -13.54 5.82 2.00
C THR A 217 -13.37 6.24 0.54
N ALA A 218 -13.51 7.55 0.23
CA ALA A 218 -13.52 8.04 -1.15
C ALA A 218 -12.21 7.78 -1.92
N THR A 219 -11.10 7.54 -1.23
CA THR A 219 -9.79 7.24 -1.83
C THR A 219 -9.51 5.76 -1.98
N CYS A 220 -10.29 4.87 -1.35
CA CYS A 220 -9.95 3.45 -1.32
C CYS A 220 -9.93 2.83 -2.73
N PHE A 221 -9.02 1.87 -2.91
CA PHE A 221 -8.90 1.10 -4.15
C PHE A 221 -9.38 -0.32 -3.88
N VAL A 222 -10.62 -0.63 -4.23
CA VAL A 222 -11.31 -1.86 -3.82
C VAL A 222 -12.14 -2.46 -4.95
N GLY A 223 -12.49 -3.74 -4.81
CA GLY A 223 -13.25 -4.47 -5.82
C GLY A 223 -12.46 -4.65 -7.13
N ASP A 224 -13.19 -4.64 -8.24
CA ASP A 224 -12.65 -4.80 -9.59
C ASP A 224 -12.28 -3.46 -10.27
N GLU A 225 -12.15 -2.39 -9.48
CA GLU A 225 -11.81 -1.07 -10.00
C GLU A 225 -10.45 -1.09 -10.71
N THR A 226 -10.38 -0.54 -11.91
CA THR A 226 -9.11 -0.35 -12.60
C THR A 226 -8.34 0.83 -12.00
N ILE A 227 -7.00 0.79 -12.08
CA ILE A 227 -6.16 1.89 -11.60
C ILE A 227 -6.51 3.22 -12.29
N GLY A 228 -6.89 3.19 -13.57
CA GLY A 228 -7.30 4.38 -14.31
C GLY A 228 -8.61 4.96 -13.80
N ALA A 229 -9.59 4.12 -13.47
CA ALA A 229 -10.86 4.56 -12.88
C ALA A 229 -10.62 5.20 -11.50
N SER A 230 -9.80 4.56 -10.65
CA SER A 230 -9.42 5.08 -9.35
C SER A 230 -8.71 6.43 -9.44
N ILE A 231 -7.72 6.57 -10.34
CA ILE A 231 -7.05 7.85 -10.60
C ILE A 231 -8.09 8.91 -11.00
N GLY A 232 -8.94 8.60 -12.00
CA GLY A 232 -9.97 9.52 -12.47
C GLY A 232 -10.96 9.95 -11.39
N ARG A 233 -11.30 9.05 -10.47
CA ARG A 233 -12.16 9.32 -9.31
C ARG A 233 -11.46 10.24 -8.33
N ILE A 234 -10.24 9.89 -7.89
CA ILE A 234 -9.49 10.64 -6.87
C ILE A 234 -9.20 12.07 -7.34
N PHE A 235 -8.83 12.28 -8.60
CA PHE A 235 -8.58 13.60 -9.15
C PHE A 235 -9.81 14.53 -9.11
N ARG A 236 -11.03 13.97 -9.12
CA ARG A 236 -12.28 14.74 -9.01
C ARG A 236 -12.65 15.07 -7.58
N LEU A 237 -12.11 14.37 -6.59
CA LEU A 237 -12.48 14.58 -5.19
C LEU A 237 -12.06 15.96 -4.70
N ARG A 238 -12.87 16.53 -3.79
CA ARG A 238 -12.64 17.86 -3.20
C ARG A 238 -12.46 17.77 -1.70
N GLY A 239 -11.39 18.41 -1.19
CA GLY A 239 -11.15 18.59 0.25
C GLY A 239 -10.74 17.31 0.95
N LEU A 240 -9.88 16.52 0.29
CA LEU A 240 -9.25 15.36 0.90
C LEU A 240 -8.05 15.76 1.72
N ARG A 241 -7.90 15.10 2.87
CA ARG A 241 -6.71 15.18 3.72
C ARG A 241 -6.21 13.78 3.99
N ALA A 242 -4.92 13.54 3.77
CA ALA A 242 -4.22 12.37 4.25
C ALA A 242 -3.58 12.71 5.61
N GLU A 243 -3.87 11.91 6.62
CA GLU A 243 -3.29 12.04 7.94
C GLU A 243 -2.38 10.85 8.20
N VAL A 244 -1.12 11.13 8.49
CA VAL A 244 -0.07 10.15 8.79
C VAL A 244 0.34 10.33 10.25
N GLU A 245 0.10 9.32 11.06
CA GLU A 245 0.46 9.31 12.47
C GLU A 245 1.57 8.29 12.72
N PHE A 246 2.70 8.75 13.26
CA PHE A 246 3.75 7.89 13.76
C PHE A 246 3.42 7.45 15.19
N THR A 247 3.14 6.17 15.36
CA THR A 247 2.91 5.58 16.69
C THR A 247 4.25 5.23 17.36
N ALA A 248 4.23 4.75 18.60
CA ALA A 248 5.44 4.28 19.26
C ALA A 248 6.11 3.16 18.45
N PRO A 249 7.44 3.17 18.29
CA PRO A 249 8.16 2.11 17.61
C PRO A 249 8.09 0.80 18.39
N GLU A 250 7.97 -0.31 17.66
CA GLU A 250 7.93 -1.66 18.21
C GLU A 250 9.30 -2.33 18.13
N ALA A 251 9.73 -2.94 19.25
CA ALA A 251 10.98 -3.68 19.28
C ALA A 251 10.88 -4.98 18.45
N PRO A 252 11.97 -5.41 17.78
CA PRO A 252 11.98 -6.62 16.95
C PRO A 252 11.90 -7.93 17.76
N GLY A 253 11.87 -7.88 19.10
CA GLY A 253 11.82 -9.05 19.96
C GLY A 253 10.54 -9.87 19.85
N GLY A 254 10.63 -11.15 20.24
CA GLY A 254 9.54 -12.11 20.14
C GLY A 254 9.48 -12.84 18.81
N ASP A 255 8.33 -13.43 18.50
CA ASP A 255 8.09 -14.01 17.19
C ASP A 255 7.40 -13.01 16.25
N ARG A 256 7.47 -13.28 14.96
CA ARG A 256 6.89 -12.42 13.91
C ARG A 256 5.37 -12.27 14.01
N ARG A 257 4.65 -13.22 14.64
CA ARG A 257 3.19 -13.15 14.80
C ARG A 257 2.85 -12.21 15.95
N ASP A 258 3.62 -12.27 17.04
CA ASP A 258 3.48 -11.32 18.14
C ASP A 258 3.79 -9.89 17.67
N LEU A 259 4.88 -9.72 16.93
CA LEU A 259 5.25 -8.42 16.35
C LEU A 259 4.15 -7.88 15.42
N ALA A 260 3.57 -8.74 14.57
CA ALA A 260 2.45 -8.36 13.71
C ALA A 260 1.23 -7.90 14.52
N ARG A 261 0.89 -8.61 15.59
CA ARG A 261 -0.22 -8.25 16.48
C ARG A 261 0.03 -6.92 17.19
N ARG A 262 1.25 -6.67 17.70
CA ARG A 262 1.61 -5.38 18.31
C ARG A 262 1.52 -4.23 17.32
N CYS A 263 2.04 -4.38 16.11
CA CYS A 263 1.88 -3.41 15.03
C CYS A 263 0.41 -3.19 14.66
N GLU A 264 -0.39 -4.25 14.62
CA GLU A 264 -1.83 -4.17 14.32
C GLU A 264 -2.57 -3.32 15.36
N VAL A 265 -2.30 -3.55 16.64
CA VAL A 265 -2.87 -2.74 17.75
C VAL A 265 -2.41 -1.28 17.64
N ALA A 266 -1.13 -1.04 17.35
CA ALA A 266 -0.58 0.32 17.23
C ALA A 266 -1.23 1.11 16.08
N ILE A 267 -1.49 0.47 14.94
CA ILE A 267 -2.10 1.11 13.77
C ILE A 267 -3.60 1.39 13.97
N ARG A 268 -4.31 0.57 14.77
CA ARG A 268 -5.78 0.57 14.88
C ARG A 268 -6.33 1.16 16.18
N ARG A 269 -5.57 1.93 16.88
CA ARG A 269 -5.75 2.38 18.27
C ARG A 269 -7.10 3.00 18.68
N ASP A 270 -7.98 3.41 17.78
CA ASP A 270 -9.28 3.97 18.10
C ASP A 270 -10.41 3.04 17.68
N GLY A 271 -10.71 2.05 18.55
CA GLY A 271 -12.05 1.49 18.72
C GLY A 271 -12.88 1.08 17.51
N VAL A 272 -12.28 1.00 16.32
CA VAL A 272 -12.94 0.31 15.22
C VAL A 272 -12.92 -1.16 15.58
N GLU A 273 -14.07 -1.64 16.01
CA GLU A 273 -14.38 -3.04 16.20
C GLU A 273 -13.76 -3.80 15.01
N LEU A 274 -12.81 -4.68 15.33
CA LEU A 274 -12.25 -5.60 14.34
C LEU A 274 -13.45 -6.25 13.69
N ALA A 275 -13.72 -5.92 12.43
CA ALA A 275 -14.71 -6.65 11.67
C ALA A 275 -14.40 -8.11 11.93
N GLU A 276 -15.33 -8.82 12.59
CA GLU A 276 -15.11 -10.19 13.03
C GLU A 276 -14.41 -10.91 11.91
N ARG A 277 -13.26 -11.47 12.22
CA ARG A 277 -12.50 -12.27 11.24
C ARG A 277 -13.50 -13.22 10.62
N PRO A 278 -13.70 -13.24 9.31
CA PRO A 278 -14.34 -14.40 8.74
C PRO A 278 -13.48 -15.56 9.24
N ARG A 279 -14.04 -16.39 10.09
CA ARG A 279 -13.35 -17.54 10.67
C ARG A 279 -12.70 -18.28 9.53
N LYS A 280 -11.38 -18.39 9.56
CA LYS A 280 -10.61 -19.16 8.58
C LYS A 280 -10.98 -20.64 8.52
N ASP A 281 -11.95 -21.05 9.30
CA ASP A 281 -12.26 -22.43 9.63
C ASP A 281 -13.54 -22.93 9.00
N VAL A 282 -14.16 -22.16 8.11
CA VAL A 282 -15.14 -22.72 7.22
C VAL A 282 -14.46 -23.02 5.88
N TYR A 283 -13.60 -24.05 5.90
CA TYR A 283 -13.44 -24.87 4.73
C TYR A 283 -14.84 -25.45 4.45
N ASP A 284 -15.54 -24.84 3.50
CA ASP A 284 -16.78 -25.38 3.00
C ASP A 284 -16.42 -26.40 1.90
N PRO A 285 -16.48 -27.69 2.20
CA PRO A 285 -16.13 -28.71 1.21
C PRO A 285 -17.07 -28.68 0.00
N THR A 286 -18.28 -28.13 0.11
CA THR A 286 -19.26 -28.05 -0.96
C THR A 286 -18.86 -27.08 -2.07
N VAL A 287 -18.23 -25.95 -1.73
CA VAL A 287 -17.70 -24.99 -2.71
C VAL A 287 -16.50 -25.57 -3.49
N HIS A 288 -15.70 -26.41 -2.84
CA HIS A 288 -14.61 -27.11 -3.53
C HIS A 288 -15.08 -28.26 -4.44
N GLU A 289 -16.15 -28.94 -4.07
CA GLU A 289 -16.76 -29.96 -4.93
C GLU A 289 -17.42 -29.35 -6.15
N GLU A 290 -18.17 -28.26 -6.01
CA GLU A 290 -18.79 -27.55 -7.15
C GLU A 290 -17.72 -26.98 -8.11
N MET A 291 -16.59 -26.44 -7.61
CA MET A 291 -15.49 -25.98 -8.46
C MET A 291 -14.76 -27.13 -9.17
N ALA A 292 -14.59 -28.27 -8.52
CA ALA A 292 -13.96 -29.45 -9.10
C ALA A 292 -14.89 -30.16 -10.09
N GLU A 293 -16.20 -30.00 -9.97
CA GLU A 293 -17.18 -30.54 -10.90
C GLU A 293 -17.34 -29.63 -12.13
N ALA A 294 -17.24 -28.30 -11.96
CA ALA A 294 -17.18 -27.35 -13.06
C ALA A 294 -15.94 -27.54 -13.94
N GLU A 295 -14.79 -27.89 -13.34
CA GLU A 295 -13.56 -28.22 -14.10
C GLU A 295 -13.62 -29.55 -14.83
N ARG A 296 -14.47 -30.47 -14.43
CA ARG A 296 -14.67 -31.79 -15.08
C ARG A 296 -15.76 -31.80 -16.12
N SER A 297 -16.55 -30.74 -16.26
CA SER A 297 -17.56 -30.64 -17.33
C SER A 297 -16.89 -30.45 -18.69
N PRO A 298 -17.16 -31.30 -19.68
CA PRO A 298 -16.59 -31.14 -21.02
C PRO A 298 -17.10 -29.86 -21.65
N MET A 299 -16.19 -29.08 -22.22
CA MET A 299 -16.49 -27.88 -23.00
C MET A 299 -17.56 -28.20 -24.07
N PRO A 300 -18.62 -27.38 -24.20
CA PRO A 300 -19.57 -27.56 -25.27
C PRO A 300 -18.88 -27.48 -26.64
N PRO A 301 -19.27 -28.31 -27.62
CA PRO A 301 -18.63 -28.30 -28.93
C PRO A 301 -18.81 -26.94 -29.58
N THR A 302 -17.68 -26.38 -30.02
CA THR A 302 -17.65 -25.16 -30.84
C THR A 302 -18.53 -25.34 -32.05
N ALA A 303 -19.61 -24.56 -32.19
CA ALA A 303 -20.43 -24.52 -33.38
C ALA A 303 -19.53 -24.08 -34.55
N ALA A 304 -19.24 -24.98 -35.46
CA ALA A 304 -18.61 -24.68 -36.72
C ALA A 304 -19.51 -23.72 -37.50
N ALA A 305 -18.99 -22.57 -37.84
CA ALA A 305 -19.63 -21.62 -38.73
C ALA A 305 -19.78 -22.26 -40.12
N ALA A 306 -21.00 -22.31 -40.59
CA ALA A 306 -21.35 -22.50 -41.98
C ALA A 306 -21.50 -21.13 -42.64
#